data_338235c8af28b1eb882ab1042e7b28d0
#
_entry.id   338235c8af28b1eb882ab1042e7b28d0
#
_cell.length_a   1.000
_cell.length_b   1.000
_cell.length_c   1.000
_cell.angle_alpha   90.00
_cell.angle_beta   90.00
_cell.angle_gamma   90.00
#
_symmetry.space_group_name_H-M   'P 1'
#
loop_
_entity.id
_entity.type
_entity.pdbx_description
1 polymer ?
#
loop_
_entity_poly.entity_id
_entity_poly.type
_entity_poly.pdbx_seq_one_letter_code
_entity_poly.pdbx_strand_id
1 'polypeptide(L)'
;MQLCPVSPYFSSLSFKMATRWSKYFFLCSSGLSIFLLAVLTFDDFLLGKFSKQTMKSSLQVNNTHLLGSNNSQLMQRERTKTLLLIYTVFFGTAKWISDRDCGFENKFLFAANKCLSGDFELTYDKQRLEESDLVVFHARNMPSVDHLRTLLKNRSTSQRWVYALWESPNATPNPDPLNGLFNSTWTYRSDSDFWSPYGSYEELTEEEKLNKVRNIPDYSQGKTELVAWMVGNCGAQPRMAFVQNLKKYIKVDVFGRCSGKFGQQRGCGNQTACLKTFKFYLAFENALCEDYISEKYWGRLGDMNVIPVVMGGANYSKLAIPRSYINVMDFKTVKQLAEYLQYLDKNNTAYNEYFKWRLKYKVFRSNLDLSMCQICKWYVAKAPLEPKVYDDLGTHWVKNGRCNEKNDLIANMWKEE
;
A
#
# COMPACT_ATOMS: atom_id res chain seq x y z
N MET A 1 12.74 -5.13 -31.08
CA MET A 1 12.09 -4.09 -30.24
C MET A 1 10.59 -4.35 -30.25
N GLN A 2 10.10 -5.04 -29.27
CA GLN A 2 8.64 -5.25 -29.09
C GLN A 2 8.10 -4.13 -28.20
N LEU A 3 7.16 -3.35 -28.76
CA LEU A 3 6.46 -2.30 -28.03
C LEU A 3 5.55 -2.92 -26.98
N CYS A 4 5.65 -2.52 -25.71
CA CYS A 4 4.72 -2.90 -24.65
C CYS A 4 3.29 -2.44 -25.03
N PRO A 5 2.28 -3.30 -24.92
CA PRO A 5 0.91 -2.88 -25.15
C PRO A 5 0.42 -2.00 -23.99
N VAL A 6 -0.08 -0.83 -24.34
CA VAL A 6 -0.67 0.15 -23.41
C VAL A 6 -1.97 -0.42 -22.85
N SER A 7 -2.13 -0.36 -21.52
CA SER A 7 -3.35 -0.78 -20.82
C SER A 7 -4.60 -0.08 -21.36
N PRO A 8 -5.73 -0.78 -21.53
CA PRO A 8 -6.97 -0.22 -22.12
C PRO A 8 -7.59 0.95 -21.32
N TYR A 9 -7.02 1.32 -20.18
CA TYR A 9 -7.46 2.49 -19.39
C TYR A 9 -6.91 3.83 -19.86
N PHE A 10 -5.93 3.85 -20.79
CA PHE A 10 -5.35 5.10 -21.30
C PHE A 10 -5.85 5.48 -22.70
N SER A 11 -6.60 4.62 -23.39
CA SER A 11 -7.02 4.87 -24.76
C SER A 11 -8.16 5.88 -24.94
N SER A 12 -8.88 6.25 -23.88
CA SER A 12 -10.01 7.18 -24.00
C SER A 12 -9.66 8.67 -23.77
N LEU A 13 -8.52 8.96 -23.16
CA LEU A 13 -8.09 10.35 -22.91
C LEU A 13 -7.17 10.91 -24.01
N SER A 14 -6.39 10.06 -24.68
CA SER A 14 -5.47 10.53 -25.72
C SER A 14 -6.14 10.88 -27.04
N PHE A 15 -7.30 10.29 -27.35
CA PHE A 15 -8.00 10.56 -28.62
C PHE A 15 -8.79 11.88 -28.63
N LYS A 16 -9.16 12.42 -27.47
CA LYS A 16 -9.85 13.73 -27.39
C LYS A 16 -8.91 14.93 -27.35
N MET A 17 -7.64 14.74 -27.03
CA MET A 17 -6.64 15.83 -27.10
C MET A 17 -6.07 16.01 -28.52
N ALA A 18 -5.88 14.93 -29.27
CA ALA A 18 -5.34 15.03 -30.66
C ALA A 18 -6.24 15.76 -31.63
N THR A 19 -7.56 15.73 -31.43
CA THR A 19 -8.52 16.43 -32.33
C THR A 19 -8.70 17.91 -32.04
N ARG A 20 -8.19 18.40 -30.89
CA ARG A 20 -8.30 19.82 -30.53
C ARG A 20 -7.09 20.66 -30.94
N TRP A 21 -5.97 20.03 -31.30
CA TRP A 21 -4.74 20.72 -31.73
C TRP A 21 -4.66 20.95 -33.25
N SER A 22 -5.45 20.24 -34.06
CA SER A 22 -5.44 20.41 -35.52
C SER A 22 -6.16 21.69 -36.00
N LYS A 23 -6.86 22.40 -35.14
CA LYS A 23 -7.57 23.67 -35.51
C LYS A 23 -6.75 24.95 -35.27
N TYR A 24 -5.57 24.86 -34.61
CA TYR A 24 -4.75 26.04 -34.31
C TYR A 24 -3.43 26.11 -35.09
N PHE A 25 -3.18 25.18 -36.00
CA PHE A 25 -1.92 25.13 -36.75
C PHE A 25 -1.94 25.94 -38.05
N PHE A 26 -3.01 26.67 -38.36
CA PHE A 26 -3.14 27.41 -39.62
C PHE A 26 -3.10 28.95 -39.51
N LEU A 27 -2.80 29.52 -38.36
CA LEU A 27 -2.65 30.97 -38.25
C LEU A 27 -1.54 31.30 -37.23
N CYS A 28 -0.29 31.34 -37.63
CA CYS A 28 0.77 32.21 -37.13
C CYS A 28 2.14 31.81 -37.71
N SER A 29 2.44 32.23 -38.92
CA SER A 29 3.78 32.10 -39.52
C SER A 29 4.67 33.34 -39.27
N SER A 30 4.34 34.22 -38.30
CA SER A 30 5.12 35.43 -38.01
C SER A 30 5.48 35.65 -36.53
N GLY A 31 5.17 34.74 -35.64
CA GLY A 31 5.41 34.88 -34.18
C GLY A 31 6.51 34.05 -33.58
N LEU A 32 7.08 33.09 -34.32
CA LEU A 32 8.03 32.10 -33.72
C LEU A 32 9.45 32.64 -33.47
N SER A 33 9.83 33.76 -34.14
CA SER A 33 11.20 34.29 -34.03
C SER A 33 11.45 35.11 -32.75
N ILE A 34 10.42 35.61 -32.09
CA ILE A 34 10.57 36.45 -30.89
C ILE A 34 10.57 35.60 -29.61
N PHE A 35 9.94 34.43 -29.62
CA PHE A 35 9.89 33.56 -28.41
C PHE A 35 11.16 32.73 -28.21
N LEU A 36 11.93 32.42 -29.27
CA LEU A 36 13.19 31.70 -29.16
C LEU A 36 14.34 32.58 -28.59
N LEU A 37 14.29 33.92 -28.83
CA LEU A 37 15.29 34.84 -28.28
C LEU A 37 15.08 35.13 -26.80
N ALA A 38 13.85 35.04 -26.28
CA ALA A 38 13.57 35.27 -24.86
C ALA A 38 13.97 34.06 -23.95
N VAL A 39 14.00 32.84 -24.50
CA VAL A 39 14.39 31.64 -23.74
C VAL A 39 15.92 31.51 -23.64
N LEU A 40 16.66 31.94 -24.66
CA LEU A 40 18.13 31.87 -24.67
C LEU A 40 18.80 32.97 -23.82
N THR A 41 18.11 34.05 -23.49
CA THR A 41 18.67 35.12 -22.63
C THR A 41 18.41 34.89 -21.13
N PHE A 42 17.56 33.93 -20.75
CA PHE A 42 17.28 33.64 -19.35
C PHE A 42 18.21 32.60 -18.73
N ASP A 43 18.79 31.69 -19.54
CA ASP A 43 19.75 30.69 -19.07
C ASP A 43 21.15 31.26 -18.81
N ASP A 44 21.56 32.35 -19.50
CA ASP A 44 22.88 32.98 -19.29
C ASP A 44 22.97 33.82 -18.03
N PHE A 45 21.85 34.21 -17.41
CA PHE A 45 21.86 35.05 -16.19
C PHE A 45 22.01 34.22 -14.91
N LEU A 46 21.79 32.91 -14.91
CA LEU A 46 21.91 32.06 -13.72
C LEU A 46 23.25 31.30 -13.59
N LEU A 47 24.10 31.32 -14.61
CA LEU A 47 25.41 30.64 -14.60
C LEU A 47 26.61 31.55 -14.25
N GLY A 48 26.38 32.82 -13.97
CA GLY A 48 27.41 33.87 -13.82
C GLY A 48 27.93 34.11 -12.41
N LYS A 49 27.59 33.36 -11.36
CA LYS A 49 28.08 33.60 -10.02
C LYS A 49 28.39 32.34 -9.22
N PHE A 50 29.43 31.63 -9.57
CA PHE A 50 30.27 30.93 -8.58
C PHE A 50 31.68 30.75 -9.14
N SER A 51 32.54 31.71 -8.74
CA SER A 51 33.98 31.75 -9.03
C SER A 51 34.75 30.85 -8.07
N LYS A 52 35.62 30.07 -8.65
CA LYS A 52 36.75 29.32 -8.12
C LYS A 52 37.38 29.85 -6.84
N GLN A 53 37.52 28.99 -5.85
CA GLN A 53 38.62 29.05 -4.92
C GLN A 53 39.26 27.68 -4.79
N THR A 54 40.36 27.51 -5.49
CA THR A 54 41.31 26.41 -5.40
C THR A 54 42.14 26.55 -4.13
N MET A 55 42.13 25.53 -3.29
CA MET A 55 43.13 25.38 -2.24
C MET A 55 43.91 24.08 -2.51
N LYS A 56 45.15 24.26 -2.99
CA LYS A 56 46.16 23.20 -3.04
C LYS A 56 46.77 23.06 -1.65
N SER A 57 46.75 21.86 -1.09
CA SER A 57 47.69 21.47 -0.05
C SER A 57 48.35 20.16 -0.44
N SER A 58 49.61 20.23 -0.71
CA SER A 58 50.56 19.17 -0.92
C SER A 58 50.85 18.43 0.38
N LEU A 59 50.74 17.14 0.43
CA LEU A 59 51.37 16.29 1.43
C LEU A 59 52.13 15.17 0.71
N GLN A 60 53.46 15.25 0.80
CA GLN A 60 54.38 14.21 0.48
C GLN A 60 54.24 13.07 1.52
N VAL A 61 54.12 11.85 1.10
CA VAL A 61 54.28 10.67 1.96
C VAL A 61 55.47 9.88 1.51
N ASN A 62 56.43 9.74 2.40
CA ASN A 62 57.62 8.91 2.27
C ASN A 62 57.27 7.43 2.31
N ASN A 63 57.82 6.71 1.34
CA ASN A 63 57.90 5.24 1.36
C ASN A 63 58.98 4.77 2.34
N THR A 64 58.58 3.89 3.28
CA THR A 64 59.50 2.91 3.85
C THR A 64 58.81 1.56 4.00
N HIS A 65 59.49 0.54 3.55
CA HIS A 65 59.17 -0.88 3.58
C HIS A 65 58.79 -1.41 4.95
N LEU A 66 57.80 -2.34 4.97
CA LEU A 66 57.88 -3.58 5.74
C LEU A 66 56.96 -4.64 5.10
N LEU A 67 57.60 -5.80 4.81
CA LEU A 67 57.02 -7.02 4.27
C LEU A 67 56.23 -7.77 5.35
N GLY A 68 55.09 -8.33 4.95
CA GLY A 68 54.64 -9.63 5.42
C GLY A 68 53.53 -9.63 6.47
N SER A 69 52.27 -9.77 6.08
CA SER A 69 51.35 -10.81 6.59
C SER A 69 50.01 -10.75 5.87
N ASN A 70 49.65 -11.89 5.36
CA ASN A 70 48.29 -12.35 4.97
C ASN A 70 47.24 -11.34 4.47
N ASN A 71 47.22 -11.16 3.17
CA ASN A 71 46.11 -10.63 2.39
C ASN A 71 44.88 -11.57 2.49
N SER A 72 43.95 -11.27 3.37
CA SER A 72 42.56 -11.67 3.27
C SER A 72 41.65 -10.51 3.70
N GLN A 73 42.04 -9.29 3.41
CA GLN A 73 41.07 -8.18 3.32
C GLN A 73 40.55 -8.20 1.87
N LEU A 74 39.43 -8.95 1.70
CA LEU A 74 38.59 -8.84 0.55
C LEU A 74 38.38 -7.37 0.22
N MET A 75 38.67 -6.98 -1.02
CA MET A 75 38.25 -5.74 -1.63
C MET A 75 36.74 -5.56 -1.33
N GLN A 76 36.40 -4.77 -0.35
CA GLN A 76 35.10 -4.13 -0.26
C GLN A 76 35.03 -3.19 -1.47
N ARG A 77 34.47 -3.70 -2.56
CA ARG A 77 34.05 -2.89 -3.68
C ARG A 77 33.14 -1.83 -3.09
N GLU A 78 33.51 -0.57 -3.14
CA GLU A 78 32.61 0.53 -2.80
C GLU A 78 31.38 0.41 -3.71
N ARG A 79 30.36 -0.27 -3.23
CA ARG A 79 29.07 -0.30 -3.89
C ARG A 79 28.43 1.06 -3.67
N THR A 80 28.15 1.75 -4.74
CA THR A 80 27.45 3.04 -4.72
C THR A 80 25.94 2.88 -4.47
N LYS A 81 25.42 1.63 -4.44
CA LYS A 81 23.99 1.34 -4.32
C LYS A 81 23.71 0.24 -3.30
N THR A 82 22.65 0.43 -2.51
CA THR A 82 22.09 -0.60 -1.64
C THR A 82 21.38 -1.67 -2.47
N LEU A 83 21.76 -2.93 -2.28
CA LEU A 83 21.17 -4.08 -2.99
C LEU A 83 20.04 -4.69 -2.16
N LEU A 84 18.84 -4.70 -2.72
CA LEU A 84 17.65 -5.32 -2.13
C LEU A 84 17.32 -6.60 -2.92
N LEU A 85 17.39 -7.74 -2.25
CA LEU A 85 17.00 -9.03 -2.80
C LEU A 85 15.61 -9.44 -2.33
N ILE A 86 14.72 -9.71 -3.25
CA ILE A 86 13.45 -10.40 -2.96
C ILE A 86 13.69 -11.90 -3.09
N TYR A 87 13.82 -12.57 -1.95
CA TYR A 87 14.23 -13.98 -1.92
C TYR A 87 13.09 -14.96 -2.24
N THR A 88 11.87 -14.65 -1.81
CA THR A 88 10.71 -15.53 -1.96
C THR A 88 9.71 -15.00 -2.98
N VAL A 89 8.85 -15.89 -3.49
CA VAL A 89 7.70 -15.51 -4.31
C VAL A 89 6.63 -14.78 -3.47
N PHE A 90 5.72 -14.08 -4.15
CA PHE A 90 4.56 -13.43 -3.54
C PHE A 90 3.28 -14.15 -4.01
N PHE A 91 2.64 -14.90 -3.12
CA PHE A 91 1.46 -15.72 -3.44
C PHE A 91 1.62 -16.57 -4.70
N GLY A 92 2.80 -17.19 -4.88
CA GLY A 92 3.12 -18.02 -6.03
C GLY A 92 3.62 -17.27 -7.26
N THR A 93 3.60 -15.93 -7.24
CA THR A 93 4.16 -15.11 -8.33
C THR A 93 5.66 -14.90 -8.11
N ALA A 94 6.46 -15.24 -9.11
CA ALA A 94 7.93 -15.19 -9.00
C ALA A 94 8.47 -13.76 -8.79
N LYS A 95 7.86 -12.77 -9.42
CA LYS A 95 8.19 -11.36 -9.23
C LYS A 95 7.07 -10.67 -8.47
N TRP A 96 7.39 -9.89 -7.44
CA TRP A 96 6.42 -9.16 -6.65
C TRP A 96 5.81 -7.99 -7.42
N ILE A 97 6.60 -7.44 -8.33
CA ILE A 97 6.20 -6.37 -9.24
C ILE A 97 6.03 -6.99 -10.61
N SER A 98 4.95 -6.68 -11.28
CA SER A 98 4.69 -7.22 -12.61
C SER A 98 5.60 -6.57 -13.64
N ASP A 99 6.06 -7.35 -14.63
CA ASP A 99 6.81 -6.82 -15.78
C ASP A 99 5.98 -5.82 -16.61
N ARG A 100 4.67 -5.75 -16.38
CA ARG A 100 3.77 -4.76 -16.99
C ARG A 100 4.05 -3.34 -16.49
N ASP A 101 4.60 -3.20 -15.32
CA ASP A 101 4.94 -1.91 -14.72
C ASP A 101 6.34 -1.46 -15.12
N CYS A 102 6.86 -2.00 -16.23
CA CYS A 102 8.14 -1.65 -16.84
C CYS A 102 9.34 -1.65 -15.88
N GLY A 103 9.30 -2.57 -14.93
CA GLY A 103 10.42 -3.03 -14.13
C GLY A 103 11.13 -1.98 -13.26
N PHE A 104 11.68 -2.43 -12.18
CA PHE A 104 12.62 -1.71 -11.33
C PHE A 104 13.89 -1.24 -12.07
N GLU A 105 14.19 -1.82 -13.21
CA GLU A 105 15.22 -1.31 -14.13
C GLU A 105 14.82 0.04 -14.73
N ASN A 106 13.54 0.41 -14.64
CA ASN A 106 13.04 1.65 -15.18
C ASN A 106 13.09 2.73 -14.09
N LYS A 107 14.07 3.61 -14.21
CA LYS A 107 14.27 4.84 -13.42
C LYS A 107 12.98 5.68 -13.23
N PHE A 108 11.93 5.37 -14.00
CA PHE A 108 10.68 6.12 -14.07
C PHE A 108 9.78 5.88 -12.85
N LEU A 109 9.68 4.65 -12.35
CA LEU A 109 8.80 4.34 -11.21
C LEU A 109 9.35 4.95 -9.91
N PHE A 110 10.66 4.86 -9.73
CA PHE A 110 11.34 5.50 -8.60
C PHE A 110 11.28 7.03 -8.70
N ALA A 111 11.43 7.60 -9.91
CA ALA A 111 11.34 9.04 -10.12
C ALA A 111 9.91 9.57 -9.94
N ALA A 112 8.90 8.89 -10.51
CA ALA A 112 7.50 9.29 -10.40
C ALA A 112 6.98 9.28 -8.96
N ASN A 113 7.44 8.32 -8.15
CA ASN A 113 7.07 8.19 -6.74
C ASN A 113 8.07 8.87 -5.79
N LYS A 114 9.01 9.67 -6.32
CA LYS A 114 10.08 10.30 -5.53
C LYS A 114 10.90 9.29 -4.69
N CYS A 115 10.98 8.03 -5.15
CA CYS A 115 11.97 7.10 -4.65
C CYS A 115 13.36 7.58 -5.03
N LEU A 116 14.34 7.41 -4.16
CA LEU A 116 15.73 7.75 -4.41
C LEU A 116 16.30 6.79 -5.46
N SER A 117 16.13 7.13 -6.73
CA SER A 117 16.38 6.26 -7.88
C SER A 117 17.87 5.95 -8.14
N GLY A 118 18.76 6.60 -7.39
CA GLY A 118 20.22 6.41 -7.53
C GLY A 118 20.82 5.41 -6.56
N ASP A 119 20.17 5.18 -5.41
CA ASP A 119 20.81 4.55 -4.26
C ASP A 119 20.44 3.09 -4.04
N PHE A 120 19.49 2.55 -4.85
CA PHE A 120 19.01 1.18 -4.73
C PHE A 120 19.06 0.41 -6.02
N GLU A 121 19.36 -0.88 -5.87
CA GLU A 121 19.21 -1.90 -6.89
C GLU A 121 18.32 -3.03 -6.36
N LEU A 122 17.28 -3.42 -7.12
CA LEU A 122 16.44 -4.56 -6.79
C LEU A 122 16.85 -5.77 -7.60
N THR A 123 16.90 -6.93 -6.95
CA THR A 123 17.15 -8.21 -7.62
C THR A 123 16.20 -9.31 -7.12
N TYR A 124 15.94 -10.28 -7.98
CA TYR A 124 15.29 -11.57 -7.67
C TYR A 124 16.27 -12.74 -7.80
N ASP A 125 17.52 -12.46 -8.16
CA ASP A 125 18.57 -13.46 -8.33
C ASP A 125 19.12 -13.88 -6.97
N LYS A 126 18.79 -15.11 -6.55
CA LYS A 126 19.20 -15.66 -5.26
C LYS A 126 20.71 -15.92 -5.17
N GLN A 127 21.42 -15.99 -6.30
CA GLN A 127 22.87 -16.12 -6.29
C GLN A 127 23.56 -14.86 -5.73
N ARG A 128 22.84 -13.74 -5.73
CA ARG A 128 23.29 -12.46 -5.17
C ARG A 128 23.00 -12.31 -3.66
N LEU A 129 22.62 -13.40 -2.97
CA LEU A 129 22.24 -13.35 -1.54
C LEU A 129 23.37 -12.77 -0.67
N GLU A 130 24.61 -13.26 -0.83
CA GLU A 130 25.72 -12.88 0.05
C GLU A 130 26.14 -11.42 -0.12
N GLU A 131 25.92 -10.85 -1.30
CA GLU A 131 26.22 -9.44 -1.58
C GLU A 131 25.07 -8.49 -1.25
N SER A 132 23.88 -9.01 -0.91
CA SER A 132 22.69 -8.18 -0.69
C SER A 132 22.72 -7.52 0.68
N ASP A 133 22.32 -6.25 0.76
CA ASP A 133 22.21 -5.49 1.99
C ASP A 133 20.90 -5.78 2.71
N LEU A 134 19.80 -5.85 1.95
CA LEU A 134 18.47 -6.22 2.42
C LEU A 134 18.00 -7.49 1.72
N VAL A 135 17.49 -8.46 2.46
CA VAL A 135 16.89 -9.69 1.92
C VAL A 135 15.47 -9.82 2.44
N VAL A 136 14.50 -9.79 1.53
CA VAL A 136 13.07 -9.80 1.87
C VAL A 136 12.48 -11.19 1.66
N PHE A 137 11.80 -11.69 2.68
CA PHE A 137 11.10 -12.97 2.68
C PHE A 137 9.61 -12.76 2.93
N HIS A 138 8.76 -13.18 1.97
CA HIS A 138 7.31 -13.19 2.18
C HIS A 138 6.93 -14.36 3.09
N ALA A 139 6.31 -14.07 4.20
CA ALA A 139 6.04 -15.04 5.27
C ALA A 139 5.22 -16.27 4.84
N ARG A 140 4.30 -16.12 3.87
CA ARG A 140 3.50 -17.23 3.36
C ARG A 140 4.26 -18.15 2.39
N ASN A 141 5.43 -17.73 1.94
CA ASN A 141 6.28 -18.47 1.01
C ASN A 141 7.67 -18.71 1.62
N MET A 142 7.71 -18.81 2.95
CA MET A 142 8.93 -18.97 3.72
C MET A 142 9.59 -20.32 3.40
N PRO A 143 10.91 -20.37 3.16
CA PRO A 143 11.65 -21.60 3.10
C PRO A 143 11.61 -22.36 4.44
N SER A 144 12.02 -23.64 4.43
CA SER A 144 12.14 -24.38 5.67
C SER A 144 13.13 -23.71 6.64
N VAL A 145 12.91 -23.87 7.93
CA VAL A 145 13.79 -23.30 8.98
C VAL A 145 15.22 -23.78 8.83
N ASP A 146 15.42 -25.05 8.50
CA ASP A 146 16.77 -25.62 8.30
C ASP A 146 17.47 -24.99 7.10
N HIS A 147 16.73 -24.72 6.02
CA HIS A 147 17.29 -24.01 4.88
C HIS A 147 17.70 -22.59 5.27
N LEU A 148 16.83 -21.86 5.99
CA LEU A 148 17.14 -20.50 6.46
C LEU A 148 18.38 -20.50 7.38
N ARG A 149 18.48 -21.45 8.32
CA ARG A 149 19.67 -21.60 9.19
C ARG A 149 20.94 -21.92 8.42
N THR A 150 20.82 -22.66 7.31
CA THR A 150 21.95 -22.90 6.42
C THR A 150 22.41 -21.61 5.75
N LEU A 151 21.48 -20.81 5.21
CA LEU A 151 21.78 -19.51 4.61
C LEU A 151 22.38 -18.52 5.63
N LEU A 152 21.95 -18.60 6.88
CA LEU A 152 22.41 -17.75 7.98
C LEU A 152 23.92 -17.89 8.25
N LYS A 153 24.51 -19.06 7.99
CA LYS A 153 25.94 -19.31 8.24
C LYS A 153 26.86 -18.37 7.45
N ASN A 154 26.42 -17.96 6.26
CA ASN A 154 27.21 -17.09 5.37
C ASN A 154 26.71 -15.62 5.38
N ARG A 155 25.75 -15.31 6.26
CA ARG A 155 25.16 -13.96 6.33
C ARG A 155 26.17 -12.97 6.91
N SER A 156 26.43 -11.88 6.20
CA SER A 156 27.17 -10.73 6.74
C SER A 156 26.44 -10.10 7.93
N THR A 157 27.19 -9.61 8.91
CA THR A 157 26.63 -8.89 10.07
C THR A 157 25.88 -7.61 9.69
N SER A 158 26.23 -7.00 8.55
CA SER A 158 25.54 -5.83 7.99
C SER A 158 24.26 -6.19 7.22
N GLN A 159 24.12 -7.42 6.74
CA GLN A 159 22.96 -7.85 5.97
C GLN A 159 21.71 -7.95 6.86
N ARG A 160 20.59 -7.37 6.43
CA ARG A 160 19.31 -7.38 7.14
C ARG A 160 18.30 -8.29 6.44
N TRP A 161 17.76 -9.23 7.19
CA TRP A 161 16.66 -10.07 6.76
C TRP A 161 15.33 -9.48 7.20
N VAL A 162 14.42 -9.32 6.26
CA VAL A 162 13.12 -8.66 6.45
C VAL A 162 12.01 -9.70 6.35
N TYR A 163 11.23 -9.84 7.40
CA TYR A 163 9.99 -10.61 7.43
C TYR A 163 8.85 -9.76 6.88
N ALA A 164 8.35 -10.08 5.69
CA ALA A 164 7.34 -9.29 4.99
C ALA A 164 5.99 -10.00 4.95
N LEU A 165 4.91 -9.30 5.37
CA LEU A 165 3.57 -9.87 5.40
C LEU A 165 2.48 -8.80 5.47
N TRP A 166 1.42 -8.98 4.66
CA TRP A 166 0.21 -8.14 4.71
C TRP A 166 -1.04 -8.90 5.15
N GLU A 167 -1.01 -10.22 5.23
CA GLU A 167 -2.09 -11.01 5.80
C GLU A 167 -2.10 -10.92 7.33
N SER A 168 -3.27 -11.11 7.94
CA SER A 168 -3.40 -11.12 9.39
C SER A 168 -2.67 -12.31 10.05
N PRO A 169 -2.27 -12.22 11.33
CA PRO A 169 -1.68 -13.34 12.06
C PRO A 169 -2.50 -14.65 11.98
N ASN A 170 -3.82 -14.55 11.99
CA ASN A 170 -4.70 -15.72 11.89
C ASN A 170 -4.68 -16.40 10.51
N ALA A 171 -4.14 -15.74 9.51
CA ALA A 171 -4.07 -16.26 8.14
C ALA A 171 -2.67 -16.79 7.79
N THR A 172 -1.75 -16.87 8.76
CA THR A 172 -0.35 -17.25 8.55
C THR A 172 0.10 -18.31 9.54
N PRO A 173 1.09 -19.15 9.17
CA PRO A 173 1.72 -20.05 10.13
C PRO A 173 2.32 -19.28 11.31
N ASN A 174 2.37 -19.92 12.48
CA ASN A 174 3.08 -19.36 13.64
C ASN A 174 4.57 -19.17 13.32
N PRO A 175 5.11 -17.96 13.47
CA PRO A 175 6.49 -17.66 13.15
C PRO A 175 7.50 -18.01 14.28
N ASP A 176 7.10 -18.62 15.40
CA ASP A 176 8.02 -19.01 16.49
C ASP A 176 9.27 -19.76 16.00
N PRO A 177 9.18 -20.71 15.04
CA PRO A 177 10.36 -21.38 14.51
C PRO A 177 11.38 -20.46 13.83
N LEU A 178 10.98 -19.22 13.51
CA LEU A 178 11.79 -18.19 12.85
C LEU A 178 12.44 -17.22 13.85
N ASN A 179 12.25 -17.41 15.15
CA ASN A 179 12.88 -16.60 16.19
C ASN A 179 14.41 -16.60 16.02
N GLY A 180 15.00 -15.43 16.16
CA GLY A 180 16.44 -15.21 16.00
C GLY A 180 16.94 -15.11 14.54
N LEU A 181 16.06 -15.23 13.52
CA LEU A 181 16.49 -15.22 12.12
C LEU A 181 16.33 -13.86 11.44
N PHE A 182 15.34 -13.07 11.82
CA PHE A 182 14.96 -11.82 11.15
C PHE A 182 15.39 -10.59 11.93
N ASN A 183 15.78 -9.56 11.19
CA ASN A 183 16.25 -8.28 11.75
C ASN A 183 15.16 -7.22 11.71
N SER A 184 14.24 -7.31 10.75
CA SER A 184 13.21 -6.30 10.53
C SER A 184 11.90 -6.94 10.09
N THR A 185 10.80 -6.22 10.35
CA THR A 185 9.46 -6.56 9.88
C THR A 185 8.98 -5.53 8.87
N TRP A 186 8.28 -5.99 7.85
CA TRP A 186 7.63 -5.16 6.84
C TRP A 186 6.17 -5.57 6.69
N THR A 187 5.29 -4.90 7.40
CA THR A 187 3.89 -5.31 7.50
C THR A 187 2.93 -4.13 7.51
N TYR A 188 1.64 -4.42 7.55
CA TYR A 188 0.57 -3.43 7.70
C TYR A 188 0.49 -2.83 9.12
N ARG A 189 1.10 -3.45 10.15
CA ARG A 189 1.04 -2.99 11.53
C ARG A 189 1.95 -1.78 11.76
N SER A 190 1.47 -0.84 12.56
CA SER A 190 2.17 0.42 12.85
C SER A 190 3.44 0.24 13.69
N ASP A 191 3.61 -0.90 14.35
CA ASP A 191 4.81 -1.27 15.11
C ASP A 191 5.87 -2.02 14.28
N SER A 192 5.67 -2.15 12.98
CA SER A 192 6.66 -2.72 12.06
C SER A 192 7.84 -1.77 11.84
N ASP A 193 9.02 -2.33 11.59
CA ASP A 193 10.19 -1.52 11.20
C ASP A 193 9.94 -0.77 9.90
N PHE A 194 9.30 -1.42 8.94
CA PHE A 194 8.82 -0.85 7.69
C PHE A 194 7.30 -0.92 7.67
N TRP A 195 6.67 0.17 8.07
CA TRP A 195 5.21 0.24 8.09
C TRP A 195 4.64 0.44 6.69
N SER A 196 3.81 -0.48 6.26
CA SER A 196 3.17 -0.46 4.94
C SER A 196 1.69 -0.85 5.03
N PRO A 197 0.82 0.06 5.46
CA PRO A 197 -0.61 -0.19 5.55
C PRO A 197 -1.23 -0.33 4.16
N TYR A 198 -2.42 -0.92 4.06
CA TYR A 198 -3.17 -1.05 2.80
C TYR A 198 -3.62 0.29 2.19
N GLY A 199 -3.56 1.34 2.97
CA GLY A 199 -3.86 2.69 2.53
C GLY A 199 -3.57 3.70 3.62
N SER A 200 -3.56 4.96 3.22
CA SER A 200 -3.36 6.11 4.09
C SER A 200 -4.14 7.30 3.56
N TYR A 201 -4.14 8.38 4.32
CA TYR A 201 -4.72 9.64 3.88
C TYR A 201 -3.91 10.82 4.39
N GLU A 202 -4.03 11.92 3.70
CA GLU A 202 -3.46 13.21 4.08
C GLU A 202 -4.51 14.31 3.98
N GLU A 203 -4.35 15.35 4.77
CA GLU A 203 -5.15 16.55 4.56
C GLU A 203 -4.78 17.21 3.24
N LEU A 204 -5.79 17.76 2.59
CA LEU A 204 -5.59 18.57 1.39
C LEU A 204 -4.85 19.84 1.75
N THR A 205 -3.92 20.27 0.93
CA THR A 205 -3.34 21.60 1.02
C THR A 205 -4.40 22.68 0.79
N GLU A 206 -4.15 23.91 1.20
CA GLU A 206 -5.09 25.02 0.96
C GLU A 206 -5.36 25.24 -0.53
N GLU A 207 -4.35 25.07 -1.37
CA GLU A 207 -4.49 25.12 -2.82
C GLU A 207 -5.40 24.00 -3.35
N GLU A 208 -5.21 22.77 -2.90
CA GLU A 208 -6.05 21.62 -3.26
C GLU A 208 -7.50 21.82 -2.81
N LYS A 209 -7.73 22.42 -1.63
CA LYS A 209 -9.07 22.76 -1.12
C LYS A 209 -9.74 23.82 -1.98
N LEU A 210 -9.00 24.84 -2.42
CA LEU A 210 -9.51 25.90 -3.29
C LEU A 210 -9.93 25.38 -4.66
N ASN A 211 -9.20 24.40 -5.19
CA ASN A 211 -9.45 23.77 -6.49
C ASN A 211 -10.56 22.71 -6.46
N LYS A 212 -11.00 22.29 -5.26
CA LYS A 212 -12.11 21.35 -5.14
C LYS A 212 -13.45 22.05 -5.36
N VAL A 213 -14.33 21.34 -6.05
CA VAL A 213 -15.72 21.78 -6.26
C VAL A 213 -16.34 22.06 -4.90
N ARG A 214 -16.81 23.31 -4.70
CA ARG A 214 -17.42 23.77 -3.44
C ARG A 214 -18.70 22.99 -3.06
N ASN A 215 -19.34 22.37 -4.06
CA ASN A 215 -20.55 21.59 -3.87
C ASN A 215 -20.24 20.09 -3.95
N ILE A 216 -20.48 19.37 -2.89
CA ILE A 216 -20.45 17.91 -2.90
C ILE A 216 -21.59 17.42 -3.78
N PRO A 217 -21.33 16.57 -4.80
CA PRO A 217 -22.40 15.93 -5.55
C PRO A 217 -23.34 15.17 -4.62
N ASP A 218 -24.60 15.05 -5.00
CA ASP A 218 -25.50 14.16 -4.29
C ASP A 218 -25.14 12.71 -4.59
N TYR A 219 -24.41 12.08 -3.68
CA TYR A 219 -23.97 10.68 -3.79
C TYR A 219 -25.11 9.67 -3.59
N SER A 220 -26.30 10.09 -3.22
CA SER A 220 -27.48 9.22 -3.17
C SER A 220 -28.08 8.96 -4.56
N GLN A 221 -27.74 9.79 -5.56
CA GLN A 221 -28.25 9.64 -6.91
C GLN A 221 -27.78 8.35 -7.57
N GLY A 222 -28.70 7.64 -8.23
CA GLY A 222 -28.43 6.36 -8.88
C GLY A 222 -28.24 5.15 -7.94
N LYS A 223 -28.48 5.33 -6.63
CA LYS A 223 -28.48 4.24 -5.66
C LYS A 223 -29.85 3.56 -5.64
N THR A 224 -29.89 2.31 -6.08
CA THR A 224 -31.11 1.49 -6.17
C THR A 224 -31.11 0.31 -5.21
N GLU A 225 -29.93 0.02 -4.62
CA GLU A 225 -29.74 -1.13 -3.75
C GLU A 225 -29.15 -0.69 -2.41
N LEU A 226 -29.47 -1.43 -1.34
CA LEU A 226 -29.11 -1.02 0.01
C LEU A 226 -27.69 -1.41 0.40
N VAL A 227 -27.41 -2.71 0.57
CA VAL A 227 -26.16 -3.22 1.12
C VAL A 227 -25.53 -4.28 0.21
N ALA A 228 -24.29 -4.07 -0.17
CA ALA A 228 -23.48 -5.08 -0.87
C ALA A 228 -22.42 -5.68 0.06
N TRP A 229 -22.14 -6.96 -0.14
CA TRP A 229 -21.02 -7.64 0.49
C TRP A 229 -20.29 -8.56 -0.48
N MET A 230 -18.99 -8.35 -0.68
CA MET A 230 -18.14 -9.24 -1.49
C MET A 230 -17.28 -10.09 -0.57
N VAL A 231 -17.45 -11.43 -0.63
CA VAL A 231 -16.78 -12.35 0.28
C VAL A 231 -16.31 -13.62 -0.42
N GLY A 232 -15.00 -13.90 -0.28
CA GLY A 232 -14.36 -15.09 -0.84
C GLY A 232 -13.89 -16.10 0.22
N ASN A 233 -13.57 -15.64 1.45
CA ASN A 233 -13.19 -16.51 2.58
C ASN A 233 -14.42 -16.82 3.43
N CYS A 234 -14.96 -18.03 3.28
CA CYS A 234 -16.17 -18.47 3.95
C CYS A 234 -15.93 -19.09 5.35
N GLY A 235 -14.68 -19.17 5.79
CA GLY A 235 -14.29 -19.69 7.10
C GLY A 235 -14.19 -18.63 8.20
N ALA A 236 -14.21 -17.35 7.85
CA ALA A 236 -14.10 -16.25 8.81
C ALA A 236 -15.43 -16.04 9.56
N GLN A 237 -15.64 -16.80 10.61
CA GLN A 237 -16.94 -16.98 11.30
C GLN A 237 -17.56 -15.69 11.87
N PRO A 238 -16.84 -14.79 12.55
CA PRO A 238 -17.51 -13.61 13.13
C PRO A 238 -18.31 -12.83 12.08
N ARG A 239 -17.71 -12.56 10.91
CA ARG A 239 -18.40 -11.78 9.85
C ARG A 239 -19.50 -12.57 9.14
N MET A 240 -19.34 -13.91 9.00
CA MET A 240 -20.36 -14.75 8.37
C MET A 240 -21.64 -14.77 9.22
N ALA A 241 -21.49 -15.02 10.53
CA ALA A 241 -22.59 -15.02 11.47
C ALA A 241 -23.24 -13.64 11.58
N PHE A 242 -22.43 -12.58 11.63
CA PHE A 242 -22.94 -11.20 11.68
C PHE A 242 -23.85 -10.89 10.48
N VAL A 243 -23.42 -11.21 9.26
CA VAL A 243 -24.22 -10.95 8.06
C VAL A 243 -25.48 -11.82 8.01
N GLN A 244 -25.44 -13.05 8.50
CA GLN A 244 -26.64 -13.88 8.63
C GLN A 244 -27.67 -13.22 9.56
N ASN A 245 -27.26 -12.63 10.67
CA ASN A 245 -28.13 -11.91 11.57
C ASN A 245 -28.62 -10.59 10.96
N LEU A 246 -27.73 -9.80 10.32
CA LEU A 246 -28.12 -8.55 9.67
C LEU A 246 -29.19 -8.75 8.59
N LYS A 247 -29.15 -9.86 7.85
CA LYS A 247 -30.14 -10.21 6.84
C LYS A 247 -31.53 -10.49 7.40
N LYS A 248 -31.72 -10.66 8.70
CA LYS A 248 -33.05 -10.75 9.32
C LYS A 248 -33.79 -9.42 9.30
N TYR A 249 -33.05 -8.29 9.22
CA TYR A 249 -33.60 -6.94 9.34
C TYR A 249 -33.56 -6.14 8.04
N ILE A 250 -32.54 -6.35 7.21
CA ILE A 250 -32.36 -5.61 5.96
C ILE A 250 -31.86 -6.53 4.83
N LYS A 251 -32.13 -6.11 3.60
CA LYS A 251 -31.60 -6.79 2.40
C LYS A 251 -30.09 -6.57 2.33
N VAL A 252 -29.33 -7.69 2.24
CA VAL A 252 -27.91 -7.71 1.96
C VAL A 252 -27.64 -8.58 0.74
N ASP A 253 -27.11 -8.00 -0.32
CA ASP A 253 -26.73 -8.71 -1.52
C ASP A 253 -25.28 -9.22 -1.37
N VAL A 254 -25.11 -10.53 -1.37
CA VAL A 254 -23.82 -11.19 -1.15
C VAL A 254 -23.26 -11.66 -2.48
N PHE A 255 -22.01 -11.27 -2.76
CA PHE A 255 -21.28 -11.60 -3.97
C PHE A 255 -20.01 -12.40 -3.65
N GLY A 256 -19.46 -13.07 -4.66
CA GLY A 256 -18.23 -13.84 -4.55
C GLY A 256 -18.49 -15.30 -4.14
N ARG A 257 -17.40 -16.02 -3.88
CA ARG A 257 -17.40 -17.47 -3.68
C ARG A 257 -18.34 -17.96 -2.56
N CYS A 258 -18.60 -17.11 -1.56
CA CYS A 258 -19.44 -17.46 -0.42
C CYS A 258 -20.94 -17.14 -0.61
N SER A 259 -21.34 -16.54 -1.73
CA SER A 259 -22.74 -16.13 -1.96
C SER A 259 -23.74 -17.29 -1.82
N GLY A 260 -23.35 -18.51 -2.24
CA GLY A 260 -24.17 -19.72 -2.09
C GLY A 260 -24.55 -20.06 -0.65
N LYS A 261 -23.70 -19.74 0.34
CA LYS A 261 -24.02 -19.91 1.77
C LYS A 261 -25.15 -19.00 2.27
N PHE A 262 -25.52 -18.00 1.48
CA PHE A 262 -26.59 -17.05 1.76
C PHE A 262 -27.79 -17.21 0.82
N GLY A 263 -27.85 -18.33 0.09
CA GLY A 263 -28.90 -18.61 -0.87
C GLY A 263 -28.87 -17.69 -2.11
N GLN A 264 -27.71 -17.13 -2.44
CA GLN A 264 -27.52 -16.19 -3.54
C GLN A 264 -26.46 -16.73 -4.52
N GLN A 265 -26.73 -16.63 -5.81
CA GLN A 265 -25.77 -16.96 -6.88
C GLN A 265 -25.55 -15.76 -7.80
N ARG A 266 -25.64 -14.54 -7.25
CA ARG A 266 -25.56 -13.31 -8.03
C ARG A 266 -24.11 -12.97 -8.35
N GLY A 267 -23.81 -12.83 -9.62
CA GLY A 267 -22.58 -12.22 -10.10
C GLY A 267 -22.65 -10.70 -10.01
N CYS A 268 -21.51 -10.07 -9.85
CA CYS A 268 -21.40 -8.60 -9.83
C CYS A 268 -20.60 -8.09 -11.04
N GLY A 269 -20.43 -8.88 -12.09
CA GLY A 269 -19.79 -8.49 -13.36
C GLY A 269 -18.63 -7.50 -13.20
N ASN A 270 -18.78 -6.30 -13.76
CA ASN A 270 -17.90 -5.18 -13.45
C ASN A 270 -18.18 -4.70 -12.02
N GLN A 271 -17.26 -4.98 -11.09
CA GLN A 271 -17.42 -4.67 -9.66
C GLN A 271 -17.67 -3.20 -9.39
N THR A 272 -16.99 -2.31 -10.09
CA THR A 272 -17.14 -0.86 -9.90
C THR A 272 -18.53 -0.40 -10.31
N ALA A 273 -19.01 -0.82 -11.47
CA ALA A 273 -20.35 -0.47 -11.96
C ALA A 273 -21.44 -1.05 -11.05
N CYS A 274 -21.30 -2.31 -10.65
CA CYS A 274 -22.23 -2.99 -9.75
C CYS A 274 -22.30 -2.29 -8.39
N LEU A 275 -21.17 -2.02 -7.75
CA LEU A 275 -21.14 -1.42 -6.42
C LEU A 275 -21.63 0.03 -6.40
N LYS A 276 -21.55 0.75 -7.51
CA LYS A 276 -22.09 2.12 -7.63
C LYS A 276 -23.60 2.20 -7.40
N THR A 277 -24.35 1.12 -7.59
CA THR A 277 -25.79 1.09 -7.35
C THR A 277 -26.17 0.91 -5.87
N PHE A 278 -25.22 0.54 -5.02
CA PHE A 278 -25.42 0.31 -3.59
C PHE A 278 -25.14 1.54 -2.75
N LYS A 279 -25.89 1.75 -1.67
CA LYS A 279 -25.61 2.78 -0.66
C LYS A 279 -24.48 2.38 0.27
N PHE A 280 -24.48 1.12 0.74
CA PHE A 280 -23.52 0.63 1.73
C PHE A 280 -22.74 -0.58 1.21
N TYR A 281 -21.50 -0.71 1.69
CA TYR A 281 -20.65 -1.86 1.43
C TYR A 281 -20.09 -2.41 2.74
N LEU A 282 -20.30 -3.72 2.99
CA LEU A 282 -19.72 -4.35 4.18
C LEU A 282 -18.22 -4.59 3.99
N ALA A 283 -17.43 -3.71 4.57
CA ALA A 283 -15.96 -3.78 4.57
C ALA A 283 -15.46 -4.59 5.77
N PHE A 284 -15.96 -5.83 5.91
CA PHE A 284 -15.70 -6.69 7.05
C PHE A 284 -14.40 -7.46 6.87
N GLU A 285 -13.49 -7.31 7.81
CA GLU A 285 -12.23 -8.03 7.79
C GLU A 285 -12.41 -9.53 8.05
N ASN A 286 -11.46 -10.33 7.57
CA ASN A 286 -11.47 -11.79 7.79
C ASN A 286 -10.92 -12.18 9.17
N ALA A 287 -10.26 -11.27 9.86
CA ALA A 287 -9.77 -11.40 11.22
C ALA A 287 -9.84 -10.04 11.93
N LEU A 288 -10.14 -10.04 13.23
CA LEU A 288 -10.28 -8.83 14.03
C LEU A 288 -8.95 -8.51 14.74
N CYS A 289 -7.92 -8.20 13.96
CA CYS A 289 -6.56 -7.97 14.44
C CYS A 289 -6.25 -6.48 14.59
N GLU A 290 -5.26 -6.18 15.45
CA GLU A 290 -4.74 -4.82 15.64
C GLU A 290 -4.25 -4.25 14.30
N ASP A 291 -4.55 -2.98 14.02
CA ASP A 291 -4.19 -2.21 12.82
C ASP A 291 -4.65 -2.80 11.47
N TYR A 292 -5.42 -3.91 11.47
CA TYR A 292 -5.80 -4.59 10.24
C TYR A 292 -7.00 -3.91 9.56
N ILE A 293 -6.70 -2.95 8.68
CA ILE A 293 -7.66 -2.28 7.79
C ILE A 293 -7.20 -2.52 6.36
N SER A 294 -7.83 -3.47 5.68
CA SER A 294 -7.38 -3.93 4.36
C SER A 294 -8.02 -3.17 3.19
N GLU A 295 -7.79 -3.67 1.98
CA GLU A 295 -8.40 -3.16 0.74
C GLU A 295 -9.94 -3.11 0.79
N LYS A 296 -10.57 -3.82 1.72
CA LYS A 296 -12.03 -3.82 1.89
C LYS A 296 -12.56 -2.44 2.25
N TYR A 297 -11.83 -1.70 3.07
CA TYR A 297 -12.14 -0.31 3.39
C TYR A 297 -11.47 0.64 2.37
N TRP A 298 -10.13 0.60 2.28
CA TRP A 298 -9.37 1.55 1.46
C TRP A 298 -9.74 1.50 -0.02
N GLY A 299 -10.01 0.28 -0.53
CA GLY A 299 -10.43 0.08 -1.92
C GLY A 299 -11.82 0.62 -2.25
N ARG A 300 -12.65 0.97 -1.26
CA ARG A 300 -14.03 1.43 -1.47
C ARG A 300 -14.22 2.94 -1.36
N LEU A 301 -13.22 3.65 -0.88
CA LEU A 301 -13.28 5.12 -0.72
C LEU A 301 -13.18 5.92 -2.03
N GLY A 302 -12.88 5.27 -3.15
CA GLY A 302 -12.74 5.91 -4.46
C GLY A 302 -14.09 6.06 -5.20
N ASP A 303 -14.07 5.67 -6.48
CA ASP A 303 -15.13 5.94 -7.46
C ASP A 303 -16.44 5.18 -7.26
N MET A 304 -16.51 4.28 -6.30
CA MET A 304 -17.71 3.47 -6.04
C MET A 304 -18.80 4.26 -5.32
N ASN A 305 -18.41 5.34 -4.62
CA ASN A 305 -19.34 6.22 -3.90
C ASN A 305 -20.30 5.45 -2.97
N VAL A 306 -19.77 4.49 -2.25
CA VAL A 306 -20.49 3.71 -1.22
C VAL A 306 -19.98 4.10 0.16
N ILE A 307 -20.81 4.00 1.18
CA ILE A 307 -20.37 4.14 2.58
C ILE A 307 -19.88 2.76 3.04
N PRO A 308 -18.59 2.61 3.42
CA PRO A 308 -18.11 1.38 4.04
C PRO A 308 -18.73 1.21 5.44
N VAL A 309 -19.33 0.05 5.69
CA VAL A 309 -19.64 -0.41 7.04
C VAL A 309 -18.50 -1.32 7.47
N VAL A 310 -17.76 -0.93 8.49
CA VAL A 310 -16.51 -1.62 8.89
C VAL A 310 -16.72 -2.54 10.09
N MET A 311 -16.06 -3.68 10.06
CA MET A 311 -15.92 -4.61 11.17
C MET A 311 -14.48 -5.13 11.16
N GLY A 312 -13.70 -4.77 12.19
CA GLY A 312 -12.29 -5.12 12.31
C GLY A 312 -11.78 -4.91 13.74
N GLY A 313 -10.55 -5.39 14.01
CA GLY A 313 -9.88 -5.22 15.29
C GLY A 313 -9.14 -3.90 15.43
N ALA A 314 -8.90 -3.20 14.33
CA ALA A 314 -8.14 -1.95 14.32
C ALA A 314 -8.86 -0.80 15.03
N ASN A 315 -8.07 0.19 15.46
CA ASN A 315 -8.59 1.46 15.91
C ASN A 315 -8.93 2.37 14.71
N TYR A 316 -10.16 2.25 14.19
CA TYR A 316 -10.60 3.01 13.03
C TYR A 316 -10.58 4.53 13.27
N SER A 317 -10.82 5.01 14.49
CA SER A 317 -10.80 6.44 14.78
C SER A 317 -9.41 7.06 14.66
N LYS A 318 -8.34 6.23 14.81
CA LYS A 318 -6.95 6.65 14.67
C LYS A 318 -6.43 6.48 13.24
N LEU A 319 -6.83 5.41 12.56
CA LEU A 319 -6.19 4.98 11.32
C LEU A 319 -7.01 5.25 10.06
N ALA A 320 -8.33 5.30 10.16
CA ALA A 320 -9.23 5.53 9.04
C ALA A 320 -9.62 7.02 8.93
N ILE A 321 -10.11 7.42 7.75
CA ILE A 321 -10.54 8.80 7.53
C ILE A 321 -11.76 9.13 8.40
N PRO A 322 -11.73 10.20 9.18
CA PRO A 322 -12.85 10.58 10.02
C PRO A 322 -14.16 10.76 9.23
N ARG A 323 -15.25 10.18 9.74
CA ARG A 323 -16.59 10.26 9.14
C ARG A 323 -16.72 9.68 7.73
N SER A 324 -15.83 8.78 7.32
CA SER A 324 -15.91 8.12 6.01
C SER A 324 -16.52 6.71 6.07
N TYR A 325 -16.86 6.22 7.25
CA TYR A 325 -17.32 4.86 7.51
C TYR A 325 -18.37 4.81 8.62
N ILE A 326 -19.07 3.69 8.70
CA ILE A 326 -19.94 3.32 9.83
C ILE A 326 -19.28 2.13 10.52
N ASN A 327 -19.00 2.21 11.82
CA ASN A 327 -18.39 1.11 12.55
C ASN A 327 -19.48 0.28 13.25
N VAL A 328 -19.48 -1.03 13.02
CA VAL A 328 -20.45 -1.91 13.70
C VAL A 328 -20.35 -1.84 15.23
N MET A 329 -19.15 -1.55 15.75
CA MET A 329 -18.90 -1.44 17.19
C MET A 329 -19.55 -0.20 17.84
N ASP A 330 -20.09 0.73 17.06
CA ASP A 330 -20.81 1.92 17.57
C ASP A 330 -22.26 1.59 17.95
N PHE A 331 -22.71 0.35 17.69
CA PHE A 331 -24.07 -0.12 17.95
C PHE A 331 -24.09 -1.24 18.98
N LYS A 332 -25.11 -1.26 19.82
CA LYS A 332 -25.28 -2.33 20.83
C LYS A 332 -25.77 -3.63 20.19
N THR A 333 -26.65 -3.54 19.18
CA THR A 333 -27.24 -4.71 18.53
C THR A 333 -27.17 -4.60 17.00
N VAL A 334 -27.25 -5.75 16.33
CA VAL A 334 -27.34 -5.82 14.85
C VAL A 334 -28.57 -5.09 14.33
N LYS A 335 -29.68 -5.14 15.09
CA LYS A 335 -30.93 -4.45 14.78
C LYS A 335 -30.74 -2.93 14.76
N GLN A 336 -30.07 -2.36 15.76
CA GLN A 336 -29.77 -0.93 15.78
C GLN A 336 -28.95 -0.49 14.58
N LEU A 337 -27.94 -1.26 14.17
CA LEU A 337 -27.21 -1.00 12.93
C LEU A 337 -28.15 -1.02 11.72
N ALA A 338 -28.99 -2.04 11.61
CA ALA A 338 -29.94 -2.14 10.51
C ALA A 338 -30.90 -0.94 10.43
N GLU A 339 -31.46 -0.53 11.56
CA GLU A 339 -32.32 0.66 11.67
C GLU A 339 -31.58 1.94 11.27
N TYR A 340 -30.33 2.07 11.65
CA TYR A 340 -29.50 3.22 11.25
C TYR A 340 -29.22 3.25 9.74
N LEU A 341 -28.93 2.10 9.13
CA LEU A 341 -28.76 2.02 7.68
C LEU A 341 -30.06 2.35 6.93
N GLN A 342 -31.21 1.90 7.44
CA GLN A 342 -32.54 2.26 6.90
C GLN A 342 -32.86 3.75 7.06
N TYR A 343 -32.45 4.36 8.17
CA TYR A 343 -32.57 5.81 8.37
C TYR A 343 -31.77 6.58 7.31
N LEU A 344 -30.50 6.22 7.11
CA LEU A 344 -29.65 6.85 6.09
C LEU A 344 -30.17 6.58 4.66
N ASP A 345 -30.80 5.45 4.43
CA ASP A 345 -31.43 5.14 3.14
C ASP A 345 -32.54 6.11 2.78
N LYS A 346 -33.33 6.53 3.77
CA LYS A 346 -34.46 7.46 3.63
C LYS A 346 -34.04 8.93 3.76
N ASN A 347 -32.85 9.23 4.23
CA ASN A 347 -32.35 10.59 4.48
C ASN A 347 -31.09 10.87 3.69
N ASN A 348 -31.26 11.38 2.46
CA ASN A 348 -30.15 11.69 1.57
C ASN A 348 -29.20 12.76 2.13
N THR A 349 -29.70 13.70 2.92
CA THR A 349 -28.84 14.70 3.57
C THR A 349 -27.88 14.04 4.55
N ALA A 350 -28.39 13.20 5.45
CA ALA A 350 -27.57 12.46 6.41
C ALA A 350 -26.62 11.46 5.70
N TYR A 351 -27.08 10.83 4.62
CA TYR A 351 -26.25 9.96 3.79
C TYR A 351 -25.07 10.71 3.19
N ASN A 352 -25.28 11.89 2.63
CA ASN A 352 -24.25 12.69 1.98
C ASN A 352 -23.22 13.26 2.98
N GLU A 353 -23.54 13.37 4.27
CA GLU A 353 -22.56 13.77 5.30
C GLU A 353 -21.33 12.84 5.34
N TYR A 354 -21.51 11.55 5.03
CA TYR A 354 -20.43 10.56 4.97
C TYR A 354 -19.44 10.77 3.82
N PHE A 355 -19.67 11.71 2.92
CA PHE A 355 -18.77 12.04 1.81
C PHE A 355 -18.06 13.39 2.00
N LYS A 356 -18.39 14.16 3.04
CA LYS A 356 -17.76 15.47 3.31
C LYS A 356 -16.26 15.38 3.59
N TRP A 357 -15.76 14.23 4.01
CA TRP A 357 -14.33 13.98 4.15
C TRP A 357 -13.55 14.24 2.85
N ARG A 358 -14.16 14.06 1.70
CA ARG A 358 -13.55 14.28 0.38
C ARG A 358 -13.15 15.73 0.14
N LEU A 359 -13.70 16.67 0.87
CA LEU A 359 -13.32 18.10 0.84
C LEU A 359 -12.09 18.39 1.71
N LYS A 360 -11.69 17.44 2.57
CA LYS A 360 -10.62 17.65 3.54
C LYS A 360 -9.41 16.75 3.31
N TYR A 361 -9.63 15.57 2.76
CA TYR A 361 -8.61 14.53 2.69
C TYR A 361 -8.46 13.97 1.27
N LYS A 362 -7.24 13.59 0.94
CA LYS A 362 -6.90 12.73 -0.20
C LYS A 362 -6.50 11.35 0.28
N VAL A 363 -6.86 10.32 -0.49
CA VAL A 363 -6.66 8.91 -0.17
C VAL A 363 -5.52 8.36 -0.99
N PHE A 364 -4.62 7.64 -0.35
CA PHE A 364 -3.58 6.85 -0.98
C PHE A 364 -3.88 5.38 -0.75
N ARG A 365 -4.01 4.62 -1.84
CA ARG A 365 -4.08 3.16 -1.76
C ARG A 365 -2.68 2.63 -1.89
N SER A 366 -2.28 1.81 -0.94
CA SER A 366 -1.00 1.13 -1.04
C SER A 366 -1.07 0.07 -2.14
N ASN A 367 0.01 -0.02 -2.90
CA ASN A 367 0.32 -1.12 -3.78
C ASN A 367 1.77 -1.56 -3.52
N LEU A 368 2.18 -2.69 -4.08
CA LEU A 368 3.53 -3.19 -3.85
C LEU A 368 4.62 -2.22 -4.30
N ASP A 369 4.38 -1.47 -5.38
CA ASP A 369 5.34 -0.51 -5.91
C ASP A 369 5.59 0.65 -4.93
N LEU A 370 4.52 1.22 -4.37
CA LEU A 370 4.62 2.24 -3.32
C LEU A 370 5.26 1.69 -2.05
N SER A 371 4.93 0.45 -1.69
CA SER A 371 5.51 -0.23 -0.52
C SER A 371 7.01 -0.49 -0.70
N MET A 372 7.46 -0.84 -1.92
CA MET A 372 8.88 -0.95 -2.25
C MET A 372 9.60 0.40 -2.15
N CYS A 373 9.01 1.46 -2.64
CA CYS A 373 9.56 2.80 -2.46
C CYS A 373 9.68 3.18 -0.99
N GLN A 374 8.70 2.79 -0.17
CA GLN A 374 8.72 3.08 1.26
C GLN A 374 9.88 2.37 1.96
N ILE A 375 10.10 1.06 1.71
CA ILE A 375 11.22 0.34 2.35
C ILE A 375 12.58 0.99 2.02
N CYS A 376 12.77 1.44 0.77
CA CYS A 376 13.98 2.13 0.37
C CYS A 376 14.17 3.44 1.16
N LYS A 377 13.14 4.28 1.23
CA LYS A 377 13.19 5.53 2.01
C LYS A 377 13.47 5.29 3.50
N TRP A 378 12.81 4.29 4.08
CA TRP A 378 12.99 3.96 5.49
C TRP A 378 14.38 3.45 5.78
N TYR A 379 14.93 2.62 4.89
CA TYR A 379 16.28 2.09 5.03
C TYR A 379 17.32 3.21 5.05
N VAL A 380 17.25 4.14 4.09
CA VAL A 380 18.16 5.30 4.03
C VAL A 380 18.00 6.21 5.25
N ALA A 381 16.75 6.51 5.64
CA ALA A 381 16.49 7.42 6.75
C ALA A 381 16.95 6.88 8.12
N LYS A 382 17.04 5.55 8.26
CA LYS A 382 17.43 4.90 9.51
C LYS A 382 18.84 4.30 9.47
N ALA A 383 19.61 4.50 8.39
CA ALA A 383 20.98 4.00 8.32
C ALA A 383 21.94 4.87 9.17
N PRO A 384 22.91 4.26 9.91
CA PRO A 384 23.08 2.83 10.06
C PRO A 384 21.97 2.23 10.93
N LEU A 385 21.41 1.09 10.51
CA LEU A 385 20.40 0.40 11.28
C LEU A 385 21.03 -0.20 12.53
N GLU A 386 20.41 0.05 13.68
CA GLU A 386 20.80 -0.60 14.93
C GLU A 386 20.78 -2.12 14.78
N PRO A 387 21.76 -2.83 15.36
CA PRO A 387 21.75 -4.28 15.40
C PRO A 387 20.50 -4.75 16.13
N LYS A 388 19.57 -5.34 15.40
CA LYS A 388 18.31 -5.86 15.94
C LYS A 388 18.07 -7.26 15.40
N VAL A 389 17.65 -8.14 16.26
CA VAL A 389 17.14 -9.46 15.91
C VAL A 389 15.82 -9.67 16.64
N TYR A 390 14.85 -10.24 15.98
CA TYR A 390 13.59 -10.64 16.60
C TYR A 390 13.77 -12.01 17.27
N ASP A 391 14.14 -12.01 18.53
CA ASP A 391 14.26 -13.24 19.34
C ASP A 391 12.90 -13.84 19.68
N ASP A 392 11.83 -13.07 19.54
CA ASP A 392 10.45 -13.45 19.79
C ASP A 392 9.52 -12.92 18.69
N LEU A 393 9.77 -13.34 17.45
CA LEU A 393 8.96 -12.95 16.29
C LEU A 393 7.51 -13.44 16.40
N GLY A 394 7.31 -14.62 17.04
CA GLY A 394 6.00 -15.18 17.28
C GLY A 394 5.15 -14.33 18.21
N THR A 395 5.67 -13.94 19.36
CA THR A 395 4.98 -13.00 20.26
C THR A 395 4.74 -11.66 19.56
N HIS A 396 5.77 -11.12 18.92
CA HIS A 396 5.63 -9.85 18.19
C HIS A 396 4.50 -9.92 17.14
N TRP A 397 4.42 -10.99 16.37
CA TRP A 397 3.44 -11.09 15.29
C TRP A 397 2.06 -11.56 15.78
N VAL A 398 2.01 -12.68 16.49
CA VAL A 398 0.75 -13.35 16.87
C VAL A 398 0.11 -12.69 18.09
N LYS A 399 0.85 -12.57 19.19
CA LYS A 399 0.31 -12.07 20.46
C LYS A 399 -0.02 -10.59 20.38
N ASN A 400 0.93 -9.77 19.91
CA ASN A 400 0.69 -8.32 19.77
C ASN A 400 -0.29 -8.01 18.62
N GLY A 401 -0.56 -8.95 17.72
CA GLY A 401 -1.62 -8.85 16.72
C GLY A 401 -3.02 -8.78 17.31
N ARG A 402 -3.21 -9.24 18.57
CA ARG A 402 -4.45 -9.17 19.35
C ARG A 402 -5.68 -9.60 18.55
N CYS A 403 -5.47 -10.57 17.65
CA CYS A 403 -6.55 -11.10 16.84
C CYS A 403 -7.61 -11.76 17.72
N ASN A 404 -8.86 -11.57 17.39
CA ASN A 404 -10.01 -12.18 18.05
C ASN A 404 -10.37 -11.66 19.46
N GLU A 405 -9.62 -10.72 20.05
CA GLU A 405 -10.02 -10.11 21.34
C GLU A 405 -11.41 -9.44 21.28
N LYS A 406 -11.84 -9.01 20.08
CA LYS A 406 -13.16 -8.41 19.87
C LYS A 406 -14.24 -9.38 19.38
N ASN A 407 -13.92 -10.67 19.23
CA ASN A 407 -14.89 -11.66 18.75
C ASN A 407 -16.10 -11.78 19.66
N ASP A 408 -15.88 -11.79 20.98
CA ASP A 408 -16.98 -11.91 21.97
C ASP A 408 -17.88 -10.67 21.95
N LEU A 409 -17.30 -9.47 21.78
CA LEU A 409 -18.07 -8.25 21.63
C LEU A 409 -18.99 -8.32 20.41
N ILE A 410 -18.45 -8.73 19.27
CA ILE A 410 -19.24 -8.95 18.05
C ILE A 410 -20.30 -10.03 18.27
N ALA A 411 -19.93 -11.15 18.89
CA ALA A 411 -20.85 -12.26 19.16
C ALA A 411 -21.99 -11.88 20.11
N ASN A 412 -21.79 -10.93 21.01
CA ASN A 412 -22.82 -10.51 21.94
C ASN A 412 -23.87 -9.58 21.30
N MET A 413 -23.54 -8.92 20.17
CA MET A 413 -24.47 -7.98 19.50
C MET A 413 -25.79 -8.61 19.05
N TRP A 414 -25.91 -9.94 18.95
CA TRP A 414 -27.14 -10.64 18.60
C TRP A 414 -27.69 -11.51 19.71
N LYS A 415 -27.07 -11.52 20.93
CA LYS A 415 -27.59 -12.25 22.09
C LYS A 415 -28.58 -11.45 22.93
N GLU A 416 -28.57 -10.13 22.77
CA GLU A 416 -29.43 -9.20 23.49
C GLU A 416 -30.77 -8.94 22.76
N GLU A 417 -31.05 -9.68 21.70
CA GLU A 417 -32.28 -9.66 20.90
C GLU A 417 -33.14 -10.88 21.22
#